data_5ad67f4555237b2bde2db7e393d2102d
#
_entry.id   5ad67f4555237b2bde2db7e393d2102d
#
_cell.length_a   1.000
_cell.length_b   1.000
_cell.length_c   1.000
_cell.angle_alpha   90.00
_cell.angle_beta   90.00
_cell.angle_gamma   90.00
#
_symmetry.space_group_name_H-M   'P 1'
#
loop_
_entity.id
_entity.type
_entity.pdbx_description
1 polymer ?
#
loop_
_entity_poly.entity_id
_entity_poly.type
_entity_poly.pdbx_seq_one_letter_code
_entity_poly.pdbx_strand_id
1 'polypeptide(L)'
;MDDPLVPKRLEDAITIVGTCPDMCPRFERYRRERENNLFEWETIPGTKRVDHNKAVKMYERAAGDKTLPSDLRPPHVLRKTLDYLFHDLLPRGTLSRTAQFIRDRSRAVRNDITMQHLTGKIAIECHDRCARFHILVMHFERDRPGFSLPLEEQQLMNSVCFQYPRSTLH
;
A
#
# COMPACT_ATOMS: atom_id res chain seq x y z
N MET A 1 -11.65 -18.28 28.94
CA MET A 1 -11.86 -16.84 29.29
C MET A 1 -10.48 -16.25 29.43
N ASP A 2 -10.07 -15.41 28.47
CA ASP A 2 -8.79 -14.71 28.58
C ASP A 2 -8.89 -13.65 29.68
N ASP A 3 -7.94 -13.68 30.63
CA ASP A 3 -7.84 -12.68 31.69
C ASP A 3 -7.35 -11.34 31.06
N PRO A 4 -8.16 -10.26 31.12
CA PRO A 4 -7.78 -8.98 30.53
C PRO A 4 -6.59 -8.29 31.22
N LEU A 5 -6.15 -8.78 32.35
CA LEU A 5 -5.03 -8.25 33.14
C LEU A 5 -3.68 -8.90 32.80
N VAL A 6 -3.67 -9.97 32.03
CA VAL A 6 -2.41 -10.62 31.60
C VAL A 6 -1.88 -9.93 30.35
N PRO A 7 -0.67 -9.33 30.38
CA PRO A 7 -0.06 -8.75 29.18
C PRO A 7 0.13 -9.84 28.13
N LYS A 8 -0.53 -9.72 26.98
CA LYS A 8 -0.30 -10.61 25.84
C LYS A 8 1.10 -10.40 25.31
N ARG A 9 1.91 -11.45 25.24
CA ARG A 9 3.24 -11.39 24.64
C ARG A 9 3.10 -11.18 23.12
N LEU A 10 4.06 -10.48 22.53
CA LEU A 10 4.09 -10.25 21.08
C LEU A 10 4.10 -11.57 20.27
N GLU A 11 4.70 -12.60 20.84
CA GLU A 11 4.74 -13.98 20.30
C GLU A 11 3.39 -14.71 20.27
N ASP A 12 2.41 -14.24 21.08
CA ASP A 12 1.04 -14.76 21.13
C ASP A 12 0.11 -14.04 20.14
N ALA A 13 0.62 -13.03 19.43
CA ALA A 13 -0.14 -12.30 18.43
C ALA A 13 -0.47 -13.21 17.25
N ILE A 14 -1.76 -13.40 16.96
CA ILE A 14 -2.21 -14.16 15.80
C ILE A 14 -1.74 -13.44 14.54
N THR A 15 -0.80 -14.04 13.81
CA THR A 15 -0.34 -13.52 12.52
C THR A 15 -1.38 -13.83 11.45
N ILE A 16 -1.95 -12.79 10.85
CA ILE A 16 -2.87 -12.95 9.74
C ILE A 16 -2.05 -13.24 8.48
N VAL A 17 -2.38 -14.31 7.75
CA VAL A 17 -1.78 -14.63 6.46
C VAL A 17 -2.72 -14.18 5.35
N GLY A 18 -2.26 -13.26 4.50
CA GLY A 18 -3.04 -12.76 3.38
C GLY A 18 -3.28 -13.83 2.31
N THR A 19 -4.49 -13.86 1.78
CA THR A 19 -4.92 -14.81 0.74
C THR A 19 -5.49 -14.14 -0.51
N CYS A 20 -5.52 -12.81 -0.57
CA CYS A 20 -6.02 -12.08 -1.73
C CYS A 20 -5.13 -12.32 -2.96
N PRO A 21 -5.62 -12.97 -4.04
CA PRO A 21 -4.81 -13.28 -5.22
C PRO A 21 -4.62 -12.09 -6.16
N ASP A 22 -5.42 -11.04 -6.00
CA ASP A 22 -5.47 -9.88 -6.88
C ASP A 22 -4.81 -8.65 -6.23
N MET A 23 -4.48 -7.64 -7.04
CA MET A 23 -3.95 -6.36 -6.54
C MET A 23 -4.99 -5.59 -5.70
N CYS A 24 -6.28 -5.89 -5.87
CA CYS A 24 -7.37 -5.34 -5.07
C CYS A 24 -8.33 -6.44 -4.63
N PRO A 25 -8.72 -6.50 -3.35
CA PRO A 25 -9.74 -7.41 -2.87
C PRO A 25 -11.06 -7.28 -3.65
N ARG A 26 -11.69 -8.42 -3.92
CA ARG A 26 -12.91 -8.46 -4.74
C ARG A 26 -14.02 -7.59 -4.17
N PHE A 27 -14.26 -7.67 -2.86
CA PHE A 27 -15.29 -6.88 -2.20
C PHE A 27 -15.02 -5.37 -2.32
N GLU A 28 -13.77 -4.93 -2.12
CA GLU A 28 -13.39 -3.52 -2.18
C GLU A 28 -13.63 -2.93 -3.58
N ARG A 29 -13.19 -3.61 -4.65
CA ARG A 29 -13.34 -3.06 -6.01
C ARG A 29 -14.80 -2.93 -6.43
N TYR A 30 -15.70 -3.86 -6.05
CA TYR A 30 -17.13 -3.73 -6.31
C TYR A 30 -17.80 -2.67 -5.43
N ARG A 31 -17.38 -2.52 -4.18
CA ARG A 31 -17.83 -1.44 -3.30
C ARG A 31 -17.50 -0.10 -3.92
N ARG A 32 -16.24 0.11 -4.33
CA ARG A 32 -15.77 1.36 -4.94
C ARG A 32 -16.45 1.65 -6.28
N GLU A 33 -16.76 0.63 -7.07
CA GLU A 33 -17.55 0.80 -8.30
C GLU A 33 -18.95 1.35 -7.98
N ARG A 34 -19.65 0.77 -7.00
CA ARG A 34 -20.97 1.25 -6.58
C ARG A 34 -20.96 2.65 -5.98
N GLU A 35 -19.91 2.99 -5.27
CA GLU A 35 -19.73 4.30 -4.64
C GLU A 35 -19.22 5.36 -5.63
N ASN A 36 -19.00 5.03 -6.90
CA ASN A 36 -18.32 5.88 -7.89
C ASN A 36 -16.96 6.40 -7.40
N ASN A 37 -16.23 5.59 -6.63
CA ASN A 37 -14.94 5.90 -6.04
C ASN A 37 -13.81 5.12 -6.74
N LEU A 38 -13.73 5.28 -8.05
CA LEU A 38 -12.67 4.69 -8.88
C LEU A 38 -11.86 5.82 -9.55
N PHE A 39 -10.55 5.62 -9.61
CA PHE A 39 -9.68 6.46 -10.43
C PHE A 39 -9.77 6.07 -11.91
N GLU A 40 -9.45 7.01 -12.79
CA GLU A 40 -9.39 6.76 -14.25
C GLU A 40 -8.49 5.56 -14.61
N TRP A 41 -7.44 5.31 -13.80
CA TRP A 41 -6.48 4.22 -13.98
C TRP A 41 -7.06 2.84 -13.66
N GLU A 42 -8.18 2.76 -12.97
CA GLU A 42 -8.84 1.54 -12.51
C GLU A 42 -10.11 1.20 -13.29
N THR A 43 -10.49 2.04 -14.24
CA THR A 43 -11.73 1.88 -15.01
C THR A 43 -11.47 1.32 -16.41
N ILE A 44 -12.45 0.60 -16.94
CA ILE A 44 -12.49 0.25 -18.36
C ILE A 44 -12.69 1.54 -19.15
N PRO A 45 -11.83 1.84 -20.15
CA PRO A 45 -11.91 3.08 -20.92
C PRO A 45 -13.32 3.37 -21.44
N GLY A 46 -13.78 4.61 -21.26
CA GLY A 46 -15.11 5.05 -21.68
C GLY A 46 -16.27 4.57 -20.80
N THR A 47 -15.99 3.93 -19.67
CA THR A 47 -17.02 3.44 -18.74
C THR A 47 -16.73 3.88 -17.30
N LYS A 48 -17.72 3.68 -16.41
CA LYS A 48 -17.56 3.82 -14.95
C LYS A 48 -17.33 2.46 -14.26
N ARG A 49 -17.09 1.42 -15.02
CA ARG A 49 -16.89 0.06 -14.49
C ARG A 49 -15.44 -0.22 -14.16
N VAL A 50 -15.23 -0.97 -13.10
CA VAL A 50 -13.88 -1.36 -12.67
C VAL A 50 -13.24 -2.32 -13.66
N ASP A 51 -11.99 -2.06 -14.01
CA ASP A 51 -11.11 -3.02 -14.68
C ASP A 51 -10.44 -3.89 -13.60
N HIS A 52 -10.83 -5.15 -13.54
CA HIS A 52 -10.36 -6.09 -12.52
C HIS A 52 -8.85 -6.32 -12.55
N ASN A 53 -8.20 -6.11 -13.69
CA ASN A 53 -6.75 -6.28 -13.85
C ASN A 53 -5.95 -5.02 -13.46
N LYS A 54 -6.63 -3.87 -13.37
CA LYS A 54 -6.00 -2.57 -13.08
C LYS A 54 -6.39 -2.01 -11.71
N ALA A 55 -7.43 -2.52 -11.09
CA ALA A 55 -7.84 -2.12 -9.76
C ALA A 55 -6.76 -2.47 -8.74
N VAL A 56 -6.39 -1.51 -7.90
CA VAL A 56 -5.42 -1.68 -6.83
C VAL A 56 -6.04 -1.27 -5.50
N LYS A 57 -5.81 -2.05 -4.44
CA LYS A 57 -6.31 -1.80 -3.09
C LYS A 57 -5.94 -0.39 -2.62
N MET A 58 -6.94 0.34 -2.16
CA MET A 58 -6.82 1.68 -1.59
C MET A 58 -6.32 1.60 -0.15
N TYR A 59 -5.60 2.62 0.31
CA TYR A 59 -5.24 2.74 1.71
C TYR A 59 -6.47 3.14 2.55
N GLU A 60 -6.78 2.36 3.58
CA GLU A 60 -7.82 2.67 4.57
C GLU A 60 -7.21 2.77 5.97
N ARG A 61 -7.50 3.87 6.68
CA ARG A 61 -6.86 4.21 7.97
C ARG A 61 -7.30 3.31 9.12
N ALA A 62 -8.49 2.74 9.07
CA ALA A 62 -9.16 2.10 10.20
C ALA A 62 -9.43 0.60 9.99
N ALA A 63 -8.66 -0.09 9.16
CA ALA A 63 -8.91 -1.49 8.82
C ALA A 63 -8.51 -2.51 9.92
N GLY A 64 -8.09 -2.06 11.14
CA GLY A 64 -7.44 -2.92 12.12
C GLY A 64 -8.26 -4.11 12.63
N ASP A 65 -9.46 -3.84 13.17
CA ASP A 65 -10.17 -4.85 13.98
C ASP A 65 -11.03 -5.84 13.18
N LYS A 66 -11.21 -5.63 11.87
CA LYS A 66 -12.09 -6.45 11.02
C LYS A 66 -11.43 -6.93 9.73
N THR A 67 -10.11 -6.89 9.66
CA THR A 67 -9.37 -7.31 8.47
C THR A 67 -9.42 -8.84 8.32
N LEU A 68 -9.95 -9.30 7.19
CA LEU A 68 -9.97 -10.71 6.83
C LEU A 68 -8.70 -11.10 6.06
N PRO A 69 -8.26 -12.37 6.09
CA PRO A 69 -7.17 -12.85 5.24
C PRO A 69 -7.38 -12.54 3.74
N SER A 70 -8.63 -12.58 3.27
CA SER A 70 -8.99 -12.25 1.88
C SER A 70 -8.85 -10.77 1.53
N ASP A 71 -8.68 -9.88 2.53
CA ASP A 71 -8.45 -8.45 2.33
C ASP A 71 -6.96 -8.10 2.28
N LEU A 72 -6.09 -9.04 2.61
CA LEU A 72 -4.64 -8.88 2.62
C LEU A 72 -4.00 -9.64 1.47
N ARG A 73 -3.07 -8.99 0.80
CA ARG A 73 -2.31 -9.56 -0.32
C ARG A 73 -1.07 -10.29 0.19
N PRO A 74 -0.82 -11.55 -0.20
CA PRO A 74 0.39 -12.26 0.17
C PRO A 74 1.64 -11.61 -0.48
N PRO A 75 2.87 -11.90 0.01
CA PRO A 75 4.10 -11.23 -0.42
C PRO A 75 4.31 -11.14 -1.93
N HIS A 76 4.04 -12.22 -2.67
CA HIS A 76 4.21 -12.24 -4.13
C HIS A 76 3.21 -11.32 -4.86
N VAL A 77 2.00 -11.15 -4.32
CA VAL A 77 1.00 -10.21 -4.88
C VAL A 77 1.36 -8.77 -4.56
N LEU A 78 1.91 -8.49 -3.37
CA LEU A 78 2.42 -7.17 -3.00
C LEU A 78 3.54 -6.72 -3.93
N ARG A 79 4.49 -7.61 -4.21
CA ARG A 79 5.57 -7.36 -5.17
C ARG A 79 5.02 -7.10 -6.58
N LYS A 80 4.13 -7.97 -7.08
CA LYS A 80 3.45 -7.79 -8.36
C LYS A 80 2.69 -6.46 -8.44
N THR A 81 2.06 -6.03 -7.34
CA THR A 81 1.37 -4.76 -7.28
C THR A 81 2.32 -3.58 -7.48
N LEU A 82 3.49 -3.60 -6.85
CA LEU A 82 4.50 -2.56 -7.04
C LEU A 82 5.12 -2.62 -8.44
N ASP A 83 5.27 -3.80 -9.04
CA ASP A 83 5.69 -3.94 -10.44
C ASP A 83 4.71 -3.23 -11.38
N TYR A 84 3.41 -3.44 -11.17
CA TYR A 84 2.36 -2.75 -11.93
C TYR A 84 2.43 -1.23 -11.72
N LEU A 85 2.50 -0.76 -10.49
CA LEU A 85 2.49 0.69 -10.19
C LEU A 85 3.72 1.42 -10.77
N PHE A 86 4.91 0.86 -10.60
CA PHE A 86 6.16 1.55 -10.92
C PHE A 86 6.70 1.26 -12.32
N HIS A 87 6.45 0.08 -12.87
CA HIS A 87 7.00 -0.32 -14.17
C HIS A 87 5.99 -0.34 -15.31
N ASP A 88 4.69 -0.35 -15.00
CA ASP A 88 3.63 -0.31 -16.01
C ASP A 88 2.86 1.02 -15.97
N LEU A 89 2.26 1.36 -14.84
CA LEU A 89 1.41 2.55 -14.74
C LEU A 89 2.21 3.86 -14.81
N LEU A 90 3.26 3.99 -14.03
CA LEU A 90 4.06 5.22 -13.96
C LEU A 90 4.62 5.65 -15.32
N PRO A 91 5.24 4.77 -16.13
CA PRO A 91 5.72 5.15 -17.46
C PRO A 91 4.61 5.56 -18.43
N ARG A 92 3.42 4.94 -18.33
CA ARG A 92 2.28 5.27 -19.20
C ARG A 92 1.60 6.57 -18.83
N GLY A 93 1.53 6.88 -17.54
CA GLY A 93 0.72 7.96 -17.01
C GLY A 93 1.45 9.26 -16.71
N THR A 94 2.76 9.30 -16.76
CA THR A 94 3.64 10.37 -16.25
C THR A 94 3.58 10.51 -14.71
N LEU A 95 4.66 10.97 -14.09
CA LEU A 95 4.74 11.13 -12.63
C LEU A 95 3.65 12.08 -12.13
N SER A 96 3.49 13.21 -12.77
CA SER A 96 2.52 14.24 -12.38
C SER A 96 1.07 13.77 -12.28
N ARG A 97 0.65 12.92 -13.21
CA ARG A 97 -0.75 12.43 -13.26
C ARG A 97 -0.98 11.24 -12.36
N THR A 98 0.06 10.45 -12.10
CA THR A 98 -0.06 9.18 -11.37
C THR A 98 0.41 9.24 -9.93
N ALA A 99 1.18 10.28 -9.53
CA ALA A 99 1.81 10.35 -8.22
C ALA A 99 0.83 10.19 -7.05
N GLN A 100 -0.32 10.85 -7.11
CA GLN A 100 -1.32 10.75 -6.03
C GLN A 100 -1.87 9.32 -5.90
N PHE A 101 -2.21 8.71 -7.02
CA PHE A 101 -2.70 7.33 -7.06
C PHE A 101 -1.64 6.35 -6.56
N ILE A 102 -0.42 6.43 -7.09
CA ILE A 102 0.68 5.53 -6.71
C ILE A 102 1.03 5.70 -5.23
N ARG A 103 1.05 6.94 -4.72
CA ARG A 103 1.27 7.23 -3.29
C ARG A 103 0.29 6.48 -2.41
N ASP A 104 -1.00 6.59 -2.70
CA ASP A 104 -2.05 5.93 -1.93
C ASP A 104 -1.94 4.40 -2.02
N ARG A 105 -1.78 3.87 -3.22
CA ARG A 105 -1.73 2.42 -3.48
C ARG A 105 -0.46 1.76 -2.94
N SER A 106 0.68 2.42 -3.02
CA SER A 106 1.93 1.95 -2.41
C SER A 106 1.89 2.01 -0.87
N ARG A 107 1.18 2.99 -0.31
CA ARG A 107 0.89 3.02 1.13
C ARG A 107 0.06 1.82 1.57
N ALA A 108 -0.94 1.43 0.78
CA ALA A 108 -1.72 0.22 1.05
C ALA A 108 -0.86 -1.05 0.99
N VAL A 109 0.14 -1.13 0.10
CA VAL A 109 1.11 -2.24 0.07
C VAL A 109 1.90 -2.31 1.38
N ARG A 110 2.43 -1.19 1.85
CA ARG A 110 3.17 -1.14 3.14
C ARG A 110 2.27 -1.50 4.33
N ASN A 111 1.01 -1.09 4.29
CA ASN A 111 0.03 -1.45 5.31
C ASN A 111 -0.22 -2.96 5.35
N ASP A 112 -0.39 -3.62 4.21
CA ASP A 112 -0.56 -5.07 4.15
C ASP A 112 0.68 -5.82 4.66
N ILE A 113 1.90 -5.29 4.43
CA ILE A 113 3.15 -5.82 5.00
C ILE A 113 3.12 -5.76 6.53
N THR A 114 2.74 -4.62 7.08
CA THR A 114 2.66 -4.39 8.53
C THR A 114 1.61 -5.28 9.17
N MET A 115 0.42 -5.38 8.60
CA MET A 115 -0.69 -6.19 9.11
C MET A 115 -0.37 -7.69 9.17
N GLN A 116 0.48 -8.17 8.27
CA GLN A 116 0.91 -9.56 8.20
C GLN A 116 2.24 -9.80 8.94
N HIS A 117 2.83 -8.79 9.58
CA HIS A 117 4.15 -8.86 10.22
C HIS A 117 5.25 -9.42 9.29
N LEU A 118 5.21 -9.09 8.01
CA LEU A 118 6.19 -9.57 7.04
C LEU A 118 7.54 -8.89 7.26
N THR A 119 8.60 -9.69 7.40
CA THR A 119 9.99 -9.23 7.67
C THR A 119 10.98 -9.78 6.66
N GLY A 120 10.69 -10.44 5.67
CA GLY A 120 11.62 -11.07 4.74
C GLY A 120 12.13 -10.13 3.64
N LYS A 121 12.94 -10.67 2.75
CA LYS A 121 13.54 -9.98 1.60
C LYS A 121 12.52 -9.20 0.77
N ILE A 122 11.33 -9.78 0.53
CA ILE A 122 10.27 -9.13 -0.25
C ILE A 122 9.74 -7.88 0.47
N ALA A 123 9.59 -7.92 1.81
CA ALA A 123 9.14 -6.75 2.57
C ALA A 123 10.16 -5.60 2.47
N ILE A 124 11.45 -5.91 2.61
CA ILE A 124 12.54 -4.93 2.45
C ILE A 124 12.53 -4.34 1.03
N GLU A 125 12.44 -5.18 0.00
CA GLU A 125 12.36 -4.74 -1.39
C GLU A 125 11.17 -3.80 -1.63
N CYS A 126 9.99 -4.14 -1.11
CA CYS A 126 8.80 -3.32 -1.26
C CYS A 126 8.97 -1.94 -0.60
N HIS A 127 9.51 -1.90 0.61
CA HIS A 127 9.76 -0.63 1.32
C HIS A 127 10.81 0.23 0.62
N ASP A 128 11.90 -0.37 0.13
CA ASP A 128 12.94 0.32 -0.63
C ASP A 128 12.39 0.95 -1.92
N ARG A 129 11.57 0.22 -2.65
CA ARG A 129 10.92 0.72 -3.88
C ARG A 129 9.98 1.88 -3.59
N CYS A 130 9.20 1.81 -2.50
CA CYS A 130 8.35 2.92 -2.07
C CYS A 130 9.19 4.15 -1.67
N ALA A 131 10.29 3.97 -0.94
CA ALA A 131 11.18 5.05 -0.57
C ALA A 131 11.75 5.77 -1.81
N ARG A 132 12.25 5.03 -2.78
CA ARG A 132 12.74 5.58 -4.05
C ARG A 132 11.68 6.38 -4.80
N PHE A 133 10.43 5.89 -4.82
CA PHE A 133 9.32 6.63 -5.43
C PHE A 133 9.09 7.98 -4.71
N HIS A 134 9.07 8.03 -3.39
CA HIS A 134 8.89 9.28 -2.64
C HIS A 134 10.02 10.28 -2.88
N ILE A 135 11.27 9.80 -3.02
CA ILE A 135 12.41 10.66 -3.39
C ILE A 135 12.21 11.28 -4.78
N LEU A 136 11.77 10.48 -5.76
CA LEU A 136 11.48 10.99 -7.12
C LEU A 136 10.35 12.03 -7.10
N VAL A 137 9.27 11.78 -6.36
CA VAL A 137 8.16 12.73 -6.24
C VAL A 137 8.63 14.04 -5.61
N MET A 138 9.40 14.00 -4.53
CA MET A 138 9.97 15.21 -3.91
C MET A 138 10.88 15.99 -4.85
N HIS A 139 11.64 15.30 -5.69
CA HIS A 139 12.54 15.96 -6.64
C HIS A 139 11.80 16.64 -7.78
N PHE A 140 10.85 15.96 -8.42
CA PHE A 140 10.20 16.43 -9.63
C PHE A 140 8.92 17.23 -9.41
N GLU A 141 8.24 17.05 -8.29
CA GLU A 141 6.92 17.65 -8.03
C GLU A 141 6.97 18.79 -6.98
N ARG A 142 8.14 19.10 -6.43
CA ARG A 142 8.31 20.07 -5.33
C ARG A 142 7.71 21.45 -5.60
N ASP A 143 7.78 21.90 -6.85
CA ASP A 143 7.35 23.24 -7.24
C ASP A 143 5.90 23.26 -7.78
N ARG A 144 5.18 22.14 -7.71
CA ARG A 144 3.82 22.06 -8.20
C ARG A 144 2.82 22.63 -7.20
N PRO A 145 1.77 23.34 -7.68
CA PRO A 145 0.68 23.76 -6.82
C PRO A 145 0.04 22.58 -6.11
N GLY A 146 -0.15 22.71 -4.79
CA GLY A 146 -0.76 21.65 -3.96
C GLY A 146 0.20 20.54 -3.53
N PHE A 147 1.48 20.58 -3.92
CA PHE A 147 2.48 19.66 -3.39
C PHE A 147 2.77 19.93 -1.92
N SER A 148 2.81 18.86 -1.12
CA SER A 148 3.13 18.94 0.32
C SER A 148 4.42 18.18 0.61
N LEU A 149 5.52 18.90 0.74
CA LEU A 149 6.82 18.32 1.10
C LEU A 149 6.76 17.56 2.44
N PRO A 150 6.16 18.10 3.53
CA PRO A 150 6.08 17.37 4.79
C PRO A 150 5.33 16.04 4.69
N LEU A 151 4.30 15.96 3.83
CA LEU A 151 3.56 14.72 3.60
C LEU A 151 4.43 13.67 2.89
N GLU A 152 5.20 14.06 1.88
CA GLU A 152 6.11 13.14 1.19
C GLU A 152 7.27 12.68 2.08
N GLU A 153 7.86 13.58 2.84
CA GLU A 153 8.89 13.26 3.82
C GLU A 153 8.39 12.24 4.84
N GLN A 154 7.16 12.42 5.35
CA GLN A 154 6.55 11.46 6.27
C GLN A 154 6.39 10.07 5.62
N GLN A 155 5.97 10.00 4.36
CA GLN A 155 5.85 8.73 3.64
C GLN A 155 7.21 8.08 3.38
N LEU A 156 8.23 8.86 3.04
CA LEU A 156 9.60 8.40 2.90
C LEU A 156 10.11 7.82 4.23
N MET A 157 9.98 8.56 5.32
CA MET A 157 10.41 8.11 6.66
C MET A 157 9.72 6.81 7.08
N ASN A 158 8.42 6.68 6.83
CA ASN A 158 7.68 5.45 7.11
C ASN A 158 8.17 4.24 6.28
N SER A 159 8.75 4.49 5.11
CA SER A 159 9.35 3.43 4.27
C SER A 159 10.75 3.03 4.77
N VAL A 160 11.57 4.00 5.16
CA VAL A 160 12.95 3.78 5.61
C VAL A 160 13.00 3.18 7.02
N CYS A 161 12.18 3.68 7.96
CA CYS A 161 12.18 3.22 9.36
C CYS A 161 11.81 1.72 9.51
N PHE A 162 11.15 1.14 8.54
CA PHE A 162 10.91 -0.30 8.53
C PHE A 162 12.19 -1.12 8.40
N GLN A 163 13.19 -0.60 7.67
CA GLN A 163 14.46 -1.29 7.42
C GLN A 163 15.42 -1.21 8.62
N TYR A 164 15.27 -0.17 9.45
CA TYR A 164 16.14 0.10 10.59
C TYR A 164 15.30 0.32 11.86
N PRO A 165 14.81 -0.75 12.52
CA PRO A 165 14.15 -0.61 13.81
C PRO A 165 15.12 0.06 14.80
N ARG A 166 14.62 1.03 15.58
CA ARG A 166 15.39 1.89 16.51
C ARG A 166 16.24 1.15 17.56
N SER A 167 16.17 -0.16 17.63
CA SER A 167 16.91 -0.99 18.59
C SER A 167 18.38 -1.21 18.27
N THR A 168 18.93 -0.67 17.17
CA THR A 168 20.33 -0.84 16.75
C THR A 168 21.19 0.43 16.95
N LEU A 169 20.67 1.46 17.60
CA LEU A 169 21.42 2.66 17.97
C LEU A 169 21.62 2.72 19.50
N HIS A 170 22.46 1.82 20.00
CA HIS A 170 23.10 1.95 21.31
C HIS A 170 24.61 1.84 21.16
#